data_87ed666a8ece5b7cd4c8b933625743d2
#
_entry.id   87ed666a8ece5b7cd4c8b933625743d2
#
_cell.length_a   1.000
_cell.length_b   1.000
_cell.length_c   1.000
_cell.angle_alpha   90.00
_cell.angle_beta   90.00
_cell.angle_gamma   90.00
#
_symmetry.space_group_name_H-M   'P 1'
#
loop_
_entity.id
_entity.type
_entity.pdbx_description
1 polymer ?
#
loop_
_entity_poly.entity_id
_entity_poly.type
_entity_poly.pdbx_seq_one_letter_code
_entity_poly.pdbx_strand_id
1 'polypeptide(L)'
;MNTSANTQWDFDPIDKMIFEDGLKIMSVYFHKDLDVMLILLNNRKILERKISQTTRLAHATEIQLHNYQISRTGIHWPDLDEDLSLRGFLKEEMVKAIQSPEVF
;
A
#
# COMPACT_ATOMS: atom_id res chain seq x y z
N MET A 1 -21.71 19.76 -22.43
CA MET A 1 -21.15 19.95 -21.90
C MET A 1 -20.45 19.37 -20.84
N ASN A 2 -20.68 19.29 -19.86
CA ASN A 2 -20.07 18.87 -18.83
C ASN A 2 -19.79 17.47 -18.74
N THR A 3 -20.22 16.70 -19.64
CA THR A 3 -20.01 15.28 -19.62
C THR A 3 -18.56 14.90 -19.64
N SER A 4 -17.79 15.59 -20.44
CA SER A 4 -16.38 15.24 -20.49
C SER A 4 -15.66 15.59 -19.20
N ALA A 5 -16.08 16.64 -18.55
CA ALA A 5 -15.50 16.96 -17.26
C ALA A 5 -15.84 15.89 -16.25
N ASN A 6 -17.07 15.38 -16.29
CA ASN A 6 -17.44 14.31 -15.40
C ASN A 6 -16.63 13.06 -15.66
N THR A 7 -16.35 12.78 -16.89
CA THR A 7 -15.51 11.64 -17.22
C THR A 7 -14.12 11.78 -16.62
N GLN A 8 -13.61 12.99 -16.64
CA GLN A 8 -12.30 13.22 -16.05
C GLN A 8 -12.31 13.03 -14.54
N TRP A 9 -13.41 13.41 -13.90
CA TRP A 9 -13.51 13.22 -12.46
C TRP A 9 -13.54 11.77 -12.08
N ASP A 10 -14.07 10.92 -12.93
CA ASP A 10 -14.12 9.49 -12.66
C ASP A 10 -12.78 8.84 -12.87
N PHE A 11 -11.86 9.51 -13.52
CA PHE A 11 -10.56 8.96 -13.80
C PHE A 11 -9.62 9.18 -12.60
N ASP A 12 -9.08 8.11 -12.08
CA ASP A 12 -8.15 8.15 -10.96
C ASP A 12 -6.84 7.49 -11.41
N PRO A 13 -5.73 8.22 -11.40
CA PRO A 13 -4.44 7.65 -11.83
C PRO A 13 -4.03 6.42 -11.03
N ILE A 14 -4.35 6.36 -9.74
CA ILE A 14 -4.04 5.19 -8.94
C ILE A 14 -4.86 4.00 -9.40
N ASP A 15 -6.16 4.21 -9.61
CA ASP A 15 -7.03 3.14 -10.10
C ASP A 15 -6.59 2.67 -11.47
N LYS A 16 -6.14 3.58 -12.31
CA LYS A 16 -5.62 3.20 -13.62
C LYS A 16 -4.42 2.27 -13.48
N MET A 17 -3.49 2.59 -12.60
CA MET A 17 -2.33 1.73 -12.38
C MET A 17 -2.72 0.35 -11.91
N ILE A 18 -3.70 0.26 -11.03
CA ILE A 18 -4.12 -1.02 -10.46
C ILE A 18 -4.94 -1.82 -11.46
N PHE A 19 -5.96 -1.21 -12.05
CA PHE A 19 -6.96 -1.95 -12.80
C PHE A 19 -6.69 -2.02 -14.29
N GLU A 20 -5.99 -1.04 -14.85
CA GLU A 20 -5.66 -1.05 -16.26
C GLU A 20 -4.22 -1.50 -16.49
N ASP A 21 -3.29 -0.99 -15.73
CA ASP A 21 -1.87 -1.30 -15.94
C ASP A 21 -1.44 -2.57 -15.20
N GLY A 22 -2.29 -3.09 -14.33
CA GLY A 22 -2.02 -4.35 -13.64
C GLY A 22 -1.02 -4.26 -12.51
N LEU A 23 -0.86 -3.08 -11.91
CA LEU A 23 0.03 -2.93 -10.77
C LEU A 23 -0.50 -3.77 -9.61
N LYS A 24 0.39 -4.53 -8.98
CA LYS A 24 -0.01 -5.39 -7.87
C LYS A 24 1.15 -5.64 -6.93
N ILE A 25 0.81 -6.09 -5.72
CA ILE A 25 1.78 -6.46 -4.72
C ILE A 25 2.30 -7.86 -5.03
N MET A 26 3.61 -8.01 -5.03
CA MET A 26 4.25 -9.30 -5.26
C MET A 26 4.63 -9.98 -3.96
N SER A 27 5.15 -9.22 -3.01
CA SER A 27 5.57 -9.79 -1.72
C SER A 27 5.66 -8.69 -0.68
N VAL A 28 5.73 -9.13 0.58
CA VAL A 28 5.82 -8.23 1.73
C VAL A 28 6.88 -8.77 2.66
N TYR A 29 7.70 -7.90 3.22
CA TYR A 29 8.74 -8.26 4.16
C TYR A 29 8.62 -7.43 5.41
N PHE A 30 8.90 -8.03 6.56
CA PHE A 30 8.80 -7.36 7.85
C PHE A 30 10.11 -7.43 8.59
N HIS A 31 10.47 -6.32 9.24
CA HIS A 31 11.57 -6.29 10.19
C HIS A 31 11.07 -5.59 11.44
N LYS A 32 10.66 -6.37 12.43
CA LYS A 32 9.98 -5.80 13.61
C LYS A 32 10.88 -4.88 14.40
N ASP A 33 12.13 -5.24 14.57
CA ASP A 33 13.05 -4.44 15.39
C ASP A 33 13.28 -3.06 14.82
N LEU A 34 13.23 -2.93 13.51
CA LEU A 34 13.36 -1.64 12.84
C LEU A 34 12.01 -0.99 12.57
N ASP A 35 10.94 -1.66 12.92
CA ASP A 35 9.58 -1.19 12.67
C ASP A 35 9.35 -0.87 11.19
N VAL A 36 9.76 -1.79 10.33
CA VAL A 36 9.70 -1.61 8.88
C VAL A 36 8.94 -2.74 8.23
N MET A 37 8.05 -2.40 7.30
CA MET A 37 7.53 -3.37 6.35
C MET A 37 7.79 -2.84 4.94
N LEU A 38 8.20 -3.73 4.06
CA LEU A 38 8.49 -3.42 2.67
C LEU A 38 7.48 -4.13 1.80
N ILE A 39 6.89 -3.39 0.88
CA ILE A 39 5.90 -3.91 -0.04
C ILE A 39 6.50 -3.86 -1.43
N LEU A 40 6.76 -5.02 -2.02
CA LEU A 40 7.36 -5.11 -3.34
C LEU A 40 6.27 -5.22 -4.38
N LEU A 41 6.31 -4.30 -5.34
CA LEU A 41 5.33 -4.27 -6.42
C LEU A 41 5.90 -4.97 -7.67
N ASN A 42 5.01 -5.33 -8.58
CA ASN A 42 5.43 -6.04 -9.79
C ASN A 42 6.16 -5.15 -10.81
N ASN A 43 6.22 -3.86 -10.57
CA ASN A 43 7.01 -2.94 -11.38
C ASN A 43 8.38 -2.66 -10.78
N ARG A 44 8.81 -3.45 -9.79
CA ARG A 44 10.08 -3.35 -9.07
C ARG A 44 10.17 -2.20 -8.09
N LYS A 45 9.11 -1.44 -7.91
CA LYS A 45 9.08 -0.43 -6.86
C LYS A 45 8.90 -1.09 -5.51
N ILE A 46 9.53 -0.51 -4.51
CA ILE A 46 9.41 -0.96 -3.12
C ILE A 46 8.82 0.18 -2.33
N LEU A 47 7.72 -0.10 -1.66
CA LEU A 47 7.09 0.86 -0.77
C LEU A 47 7.51 0.51 0.65
N GLU A 48 7.85 1.52 1.42
CA GLU A 48 8.27 1.32 2.80
C GLU A 48 7.30 2.02 3.72
N ARG A 49 6.91 1.34 4.80
CA ARG A 49 6.11 1.98 5.85
C ARG A 49 6.45 1.35 7.19
N LYS A 50 6.05 2.03 8.26
CA LYS A 50 6.21 1.48 9.60
C LYS A 50 5.13 0.43 9.85
N ILE A 51 5.53 -0.67 10.48
CA ILE A 51 4.56 -1.67 10.94
C ILE A 51 3.61 -1.01 11.93
N SER A 52 4.15 -0.18 12.82
CA SER A 52 3.37 0.46 13.88
C SER A 52 2.36 1.49 13.40
N GLN A 53 2.41 1.87 12.12
CA GLN A 53 1.39 2.75 11.57
C GLN A 53 0.01 2.13 11.64
N THR A 54 -0.07 0.81 11.65
CA THR A 54 -1.33 0.08 11.80
C THR A 54 -1.32 -0.57 13.16
N THR A 55 -2.21 -0.15 14.04
CA THR A 55 -2.23 -0.59 15.44
C THR A 55 -2.26 -2.10 15.57
N ARG A 56 -3.09 -2.78 14.78
CA ARG A 56 -3.19 -4.23 14.87
C ARG A 56 -1.91 -4.93 14.45
N LEU A 57 -1.18 -4.38 13.50
CA LEU A 57 0.12 -4.94 13.11
C LEU A 57 1.18 -4.65 14.17
N ALA A 58 1.10 -3.49 14.81
CA ALA A 58 2.06 -3.12 15.85
C ALA A 58 2.06 -4.10 17.02
N HIS A 59 0.89 -4.64 17.34
CA HIS A 59 0.74 -5.55 18.47
C HIS A 59 0.78 -7.03 18.06
N ALA A 60 1.00 -7.31 16.79
CA ALA A 60 0.97 -8.67 16.27
C ALA A 60 2.25 -9.43 16.63
N THR A 61 2.10 -10.73 16.79
CA THR A 61 3.27 -11.61 16.91
C THR A 61 3.90 -11.81 15.54
N GLU A 62 5.12 -12.36 15.52
CA GLU A 62 5.77 -12.68 14.24
C GLU A 62 4.91 -13.64 13.42
N ILE A 63 4.33 -14.64 14.08
CA ILE A 63 3.48 -15.61 13.37
C ILE A 63 2.28 -14.90 12.75
N GLN A 64 1.64 -14.03 13.50
CA GLN A 64 0.47 -13.30 12.99
C GLN A 64 0.84 -12.37 11.84
N LEU A 65 1.98 -11.68 11.93
CA LEU A 65 2.43 -10.81 10.84
C LEU A 65 2.64 -11.59 9.55
N HIS A 66 3.16 -12.81 9.65
CA HIS A 66 3.47 -13.61 8.47
C HIS A 66 2.28 -14.42 7.97
N ASN A 67 1.17 -14.42 8.69
CA ASN A 67 -0.04 -15.10 8.23
C ASN A 67 -0.93 -14.11 7.48
N TYR A 68 -0.54 -13.78 6.27
CA TYR A 68 -1.27 -12.84 5.44
C TYR A 68 -1.57 -13.44 4.08
N GLN A 69 -2.53 -12.83 3.41
CA GLN A 69 -2.91 -13.20 2.06
C GLN A 69 -2.80 -11.96 1.19
N ILE A 70 -2.13 -12.08 0.06
CA ILE A 70 -2.03 -11.02 -0.92
C ILE A 70 -3.14 -11.22 -1.94
N SER A 71 -3.94 -10.17 -2.14
CA SER A 71 -4.95 -10.18 -3.17
C SER A 71 -4.58 -9.18 -4.26
N ARG A 72 -5.41 -9.11 -5.28
CA ARG A 72 -5.19 -8.16 -6.35
C ARG A 72 -5.13 -6.72 -5.86
N THR A 73 -5.86 -6.41 -4.80
CA THR A 73 -6.02 -5.03 -4.36
C THR A 73 -5.42 -4.73 -3.00
N GLY A 74 -4.77 -5.68 -2.35
CA GLY A 74 -4.19 -5.42 -1.05
C GLY A 74 -3.71 -6.63 -0.30
N ILE A 75 -3.62 -6.51 1.01
CA ILE A 75 -3.15 -7.55 1.91
C ILE A 75 -4.16 -7.73 3.02
N HIS A 76 -4.47 -8.98 3.34
CA HIS A 76 -5.40 -9.32 4.40
C HIS A 76 -4.71 -10.18 5.46
N TRP A 77 -4.89 -9.84 6.72
CA TRP A 77 -4.40 -10.61 7.87
C TRP A 77 -5.61 -11.21 8.59
N PRO A 78 -5.93 -12.48 8.36
CA PRO A 78 -7.14 -13.07 8.95
C PRO A 78 -7.13 -13.12 10.47
N ASP A 79 -5.97 -13.39 11.08
CA ASP A 79 -5.88 -13.46 12.54
C ASP A 79 -6.07 -12.12 13.20
N LEU A 80 -5.83 -11.04 12.49
CA LEU A 80 -5.89 -9.69 13.03
C LEU A 80 -7.11 -8.92 12.56
N ASP A 81 -7.89 -9.52 11.68
CA ASP A 81 -9.04 -8.87 11.05
C ASP A 81 -8.60 -7.51 10.48
N GLU A 82 -7.49 -7.52 9.76
CA GLU A 82 -6.90 -6.30 9.22
C GLU A 82 -6.72 -6.40 7.72
N ASP A 83 -7.07 -5.32 7.02
CA ASP A 83 -6.90 -5.20 5.58
C ASP A 83 -6.17 -3.91 5.26
N LEU A 84 -5.17 -3.99 4.40
CA LEU A 84 -4.49 -2.80 3.90
C LEU A 84 -4.53 -2.85 2.37
N SER A 85 -4.96 -1.77 1.77
CA SER A 85 -5.14 -1.75 0.32
C SER A 85 -3.91 -1.21 -0.40
N LEU A 86 -3.69 -1.72 -1.60
CA LEU A 86 -2.64 -1.16 -2.48
C LEU A 86 -2.90 0.32 -2.72
N ARG A 87 -4.16 0.70 -2.92
CA ARG A 87 -4.52 2.09 -3.11
C ARG A 87 -4.09 2.94 -1.92
N GLY A 88 -4.29 2.44 -0.71
CA GLY A 88 -3.87 3.14 0.49
C GLY A 88 -2.36 3.31 0.57
N PHE A 89 -1.61 2.27 0.24
CA PHE A 89 -0.15 2.35 0.21
C PHE A 89 0.34 3.40 -0.79
N LEU A 90 -0.27 3.44 -1.98
CA LEU A 90 0.14 4.40 -3.00
C LEU A 90 -0.19 5.83 -2.57
N LYS A 91 -1.31 6.02 -1.90
CA LYS A 91 -1.65 7.34 -1.36
C LYS A 91 -0.66 7.78 -0.30
N GLU A 92 -0.23 6.86 0.56
CA GLU A 92 0.80 7.16 1.56
C GLU A 92 2.10 7.61 0.89
N GLU A 93 2.49 6.96 -0.19
CA GLU A 93 3.69 7.35 -0.92
C GLU A 93 3.56 8.73 -1.52
N MET A 94 2.41 9.05 -2.05
CA MET A 94 2.16 10.39 -2.59
C MET A 94 2.27 11.45 -1.50
N VAL A 95 1.70 11.19 -0.34
CA VAL A 95 1.77 12.12 0.78
C VAL A 95 3.21 12.31 1.24
N LYS A 96 3.97 11.21 1.34
CA LYS A 96 5.37 11.30 1.72
C LYS A 96 6.16 12.13 0.72
N ALA A 97 5.92 11.94 -0.55
CA ALA A 97 6.63 12.69 -1.59
C ALA A 97 6.33 14.18 -1.52
N ILE A 98 5.09 14.53 -1.19
CA ILE A 98 4.70 15.94 -1.08
C ILE A 98 5.26 16.58 0.19
N GLN A 99 5.26 15.83 1.30
CA GLN A 99 5.67 16.36 2.59
C GLN A 99 7.17 16.31 2.82
N SER A 100 7.86 15.49 2.05
CA SER A 100 9.29 15.31 2.23
C SER A 100 10.01 16.60 1.87
N PRO A 101 10.90 17.11 2.73
CA PRO A 101 11.64 18.32 2.37
C PRO A 101 12.53 18.00 1.19
N GLU A 102 12.54 18.90 0.25
CA GLU A 102 13.44 18.74 -0.86
C GLU A 102 14.82 19.18 -0.43
N VAL A 103 15.78 18.43 -0.84
CA VAL A 103 17.15 18.71 -0.45
C VAL A 103 17.94 18.96 -1.70
N PHE A 104 18.47 20.11 -1.80
CA PHE A 104 19.25 20.47 -2.96
C PHE A 104 20.56 21.08 -2.57
#